data_74d5cd5f06896ea3f6adc2a22a2d1822
#
_entry.id   74d5cd5f06896ea3f6adc2a22a2d1822
#
_cell.length_a   1.000
_cell.length_b   1.000
_cell.length_c   1.000
_cell.angle_alpha   90.00
_cell.angle_beta   90.00
_cell.angle_gamma   90.00
#
_symmetry.space_group_name_H-M   'P 1'
#
loop_
_entity.id
_entity.type
_entity.pdbx_description
1 polymer ?
#
loop_
_entity_poly.entity_id
_entity_poly.type
_entity_poly.pdbx_seq_one_letter_code
_entity_poly.pdbx_strand_id
1 'polypeptide(L)'
;MNSILSTFKPDASGKPPKQVPYIPWLKLNDGNEIPMLAYGLGTANYKTGGAGFDEKIVDNTVMAIKAGYRHLDGAEVYGNEEELGAAIKKSGVPREKLYVVAKIAGNKKQDTEEAFARTLKKMGLDYVDLYLIHAPFFADSDEELQQKWADFEAIKESGRARSIGVSNFLQSHLEVILTTAKIPPAINQIEFHPHLQHGDLLEFHRKNNIAVAAYAPLTPITSDVESPVRTIWSNLSKKYGVSESVIGLRWCLDQGLVTVTTSSKEERLTSYLNHLPAIKLTPREVSEIAEAGKSKHVRGFWKNKFEPETRAK
;
A
#
# COMPACT_ATOMS: atom_id res chain seq x y z
N MET A 1 -14.88 -8.02 10.23
CA MET A 1 -13.68 -8.04 9.38
C MET A 1 -13.98 -8.86 8.13
N ASN A 2 -14.30 -8.20 7.00
CA ASN A 2 -14.45 -8.88 5.69
C ASN A 2 -13.10 -8.86 4.95
N SER A 3 -12.05 -9.38 5.59
CA SER A 3 -10.80 -9.58 4.90
C SER A 3 -10.91 -10.80 3.99
N ILE A 4 -10.14 -10.87 2.92
CA ILE A 4 -9.99 -12.10 2.12
C ILE A 4 -9.67 -13.29 3.05
N LEU A 5 -8.93 -13.08 4.13
CA LEU A 5 -8.64 -14.09 5.14
C LEU A 5 -9.90 -14.62 5.84
N SER A 6 -10.93 -13.79 6.10
CA SER A 6 -12.16 -14.23 6.76
C SER A 6 -13.01 -15.16 5.87
N THR A 7 -12.87 -15.03 4.56
CA THR A 7 -13.52 -15.90 3.56
C THR A 7 -12.65 -17.08 3.13
N PHE A 8 -11.39 -17.09 3.56
CA PHE A 8 -10.42 -18.10 3.22
C PHE A 8 -10.54 -19.28 4.17
N LYS A 9 -11.27 -20.31 3.75
CA LYS A 9 -11.25 -21.60 4.44
C LYS A 9 -10.05 -22.40 3.92
N PRO A 10 -9.21 -22.95 4.81
CA PRO A 10 -8.14 -23.82 4.42
C PRO A 10 -8.69 -24.98 3.56
N ASP A 11 -8.19 -25.11 2.35
CA ASP A 11 -8.50 -26.27 1.50
C ASP A 11 -7.29 -27.20 1.48
N ALA A 12 -7.39 -28.30 2.20
CA ALA A 12 -6.35 -29.33 2.26
C ALA A 12 -6.21 -30.13 0.94
N SER A 13 -7.14 -29.95 -0.01
CA SER A 13 -7.15 -30.69 -1.27
C SER A 13 -6.07 -30.27 -2.26
N GLY A 14 -5.45 -29.09 -2.04
CA GLY A 14 -4.50 -28.50 -2.99
C GLY A 14 -5.13 -28.00 -4.29
N LYS A 15 -6.47 -28.04 -4.40
CA LYS A 15 -7.17 -27.50 -5.56
C LYS A 15 -7.25 -25.97 -5.49
N PRO A 16 -7.20 -25.27 -6.62
CA PRO A 16 -7.43 -23.83 -6.65
C PRO A 16 -8.77 -23.50 -5.99
N PRO A 17 -8.81 -22.49 -5.08
CA PRO A 17 -10.07 -22.08 -4.46
C PRO A 17 -11.01 -21.45 -5.49
N LYS A 18 -12.31 -21.43 -5.14
CA LYS A 18 -13.35 -20.88 -6.02
C LYS A 18 -13.01 -19.44 -6.44
N GLN A 19 -13.04 -19.23 -7.74
CA GLN A 19 -12.81 -17.95 -8.38
C GLN A 19 -13.85 -16.92 -7.94
N VAL A 20 -13.38 -15.68 -7.65
CA VAL A 20 -14.24 -14.50 -7.45
C VAL A 20 -14.06 -13.56 -8.65
N PRO A 21 -15.14 -12.91 -9.15
CA PRO A 21 -15.09 -12.13 -10.38
C PRO A 21 -14.48 -10.73 -10.22
N TYR A 22 -14.08 -10.35 -9.01
CA TYR A 22 -13.53 -9.01 -8.72
C TYR A 22 -12.56 -9.05 -7.55
N ILE A 23 -11.69 -8.03 -7.47
CA ILE A 23 -10.84 -7.79 -6.30
C ILE A 23 -11.69 -7.10 -5.24
N PRO A 24 -11.83 -7.66 -4.03
CA PRO A 24 -12.72 -7.11 -3.01
C PRO A 24 -12.18 -5.80 -2.44
N TRP A 25 -13.05 -5.06 -1.79
CA TRP A 25 -12.70 -3.93 -0.94
C TRP A 25 -12.54 -4.43 0.50
N LEU A 26 -11.62 -3.80 1.23
CA LEU A 26 -11.37 -4.10 2.64
C LEU A 26 -12.06 -3.04 3.49
N LYS A 27 -12.85 -3.49 4.48
CA LYS A 27 -13.42 -2.59 5.48
C LYS A 27 -12.37 -2.21 6.52
N LEU A 28 -12.17 -0.91 6.70
CA LEU A 28 -11.26 -0.33 7.70
C LEU A 28 -11.95 -0.23 9.08
N ASN A 29 -11.15 0.02 10.12
CA ASN A 29 -11.64 0.14 11.50
C ASN A 29 -12.55 1.37 11.72
N ASP A 30 -12.45 2.37 10.86
CA ASP A 30 -13.28 3.59 10.89
C ASP A 30 -14.58 3.48 10.08
N GLY A 31 -14.86 2.29 9.53
CA GLY A 31 -16.08 1.99 8.79
C GLY A 31 -16.00 2.25 7.29
N ASN A 32 -14.99 2.97 6.81
CA ASN A 32 -14.76 3.18 5.38
C ASN A 32 -14.22 1.90 4.71
N GLU A 33 -14.31 1.86 3.39
CA GLU A 33 -13.80 0.73 2.59
C GLU A 33 -12.68 1.20 1.66
N ILE A 34 -11.64 0.36 1.51
CA ILE A 34 -10.48 0.62 0.65
C ILE A 34 -10.36 -0.46 -0.43
N PRO A 35 -10.20 -0.10 -1.73
CA PRO A 35 -9.92 -1.09 -2.76
C PRO A 35 -8.57 -1.76 -2.50
N MET A 36 -8.53 -3.11 -2.54
CA MET A 36 -7.34 -3.86 -2.13
C MET A 36 -6.20 -3.85 -3.17
N LEU A 37 -6.42 -3.34 -4.38
CA LEU A 37 -5.37 -3.14 -5.38
C LEU A 37 -5.23 -1.66 -5.71
N ALA A 38 -4.04 -1.12 -5.52
CA ALA A 38 -3.71 0.28 -5.76
C ALA A 38 -2.73 0.45 -6.93
N TYR A 39 -2.89 1.56 -7.66
CA TYR A 39 -1.90 2.09 -8.58
C TYR A 39 -1.02 3.12 -7.87
N GLY A 40 0.27 2.80 -7.71
CA GLY A 40 1.23 3.64 -7.00
C GLY A 40 1.98 4.61 -7.91
N LEU A 41 2.17 5.84 -7.43
CA LEU A 41 2.90 6.91 -8.14
C LEU A 41 4.33 7.12 -7.61
N GLY A 42 4.79 6.30 -6.64
CA GLY A 42 6.04 6.53 -5.91
C GLY A 42 7.33 5.97 -6.54
N THR A 43 7.27 5.20 -7.63
CA THR A 43 8.46 4.62 -8.25
C THR A 43 8.58 5.03 -9.72
N ALA A 44 7.84 4.39 -10.62
CA ALA A 44 7.90 4.68 -12.05
C ALA A 44 7.49 6.12 -12.41
N ASN A 45 6.72 6.77 -11.56
CA ASN A 45 6.21 8.12 -11.73
C ASN A 45 6.82 9.13 -10.72
N TYR A 46 7.87 8.74 -9.98
CA TYR A 46 8.54 9.61 -9.02
C TYR A 46 9.28 10.73 -9.75
N LYS A 47 9.13 11.97 -9.27
CA LYS A 47 9.86 13.14 -9.76
C LYS A 47 10.95 13.54 -8.77
N THR A 48 12.14 13.76 -9.27
CA THR A 48 13.20 14.41 -8.48
C THR A 48 12.91 15.90 -8.31
N GLY A 49 13.30 16.49 -7.19
CA GLY A 49 13.01 17.87 -6.85
C GLY A 49 13.38 18.84 -7.98
N GLY A 50 12.48 19.80 -8.27
CA GLY A 50 12.65 20.80 -9.33
C GLY A 50 12.22 20.37 -10.73
N ALA A 51 11.83 19.12 -10.95
CA ALA A 51 11.26 18.70 -12.23
C ALA A 51 9.90 19.40 -12.48
N GLY A 52 9.73 19.95 -13.70
CA GLY A 52 8.47 20.56 -14.11
C GLY A 52 7.31 19.56 -14.19
N PHE A 53 6.14 20.03 -14.59
CA PHE A 53 4.96 19.20 -14.84
C PHE A 53 5.26 18.15 -15.93
N ASP A 54 4.87 16.89 -15.72
CA ASP A 54 5.16 15.77 -16.61
C ASP A 54 3.87 15.11 -17.13
N GLU A 55 3.51 15.42 -18.37
CA GLU A 55 2.33 14.83 -19.05
C GLU A 55 2.38 13.31 -19.13
N LYS A 56 3.55 12.69 -19.15
CA LYS A 56 3.68 11.23 -19.17
C LYS A 56 3.15 10.59 -17.88
N ILE A 57 3.34 11.25 -16.74
CA ILE A 57 2.78 10.78 -15.45
C ILE A 57 1.26 10.88 -15.49
N VAL A 58 0.73 11.98 -16.05
CA VAL A 58 -0.71 12.15 -16.26
C VAL A 58 -1.25 11.01 -17.13
N ASP A 59 -0.64 10.76 -18.27
CA ASP A 59 -1.09 9.73 -19.22
C ASP A 59 -1.01 8.32 -18.64
N ASN A 60 0.07 7.98 -17.92
CA ASN A 60 0.20 6.70 -17.21
C ASN A 60 -0.92 6.51 -16.16
N THR A 61 -1.24 7.58 -15.44
CA THR A 61 -2.28 7.52 -14.39
C THR A 61 -3.68 7.44 -15.00
N VAL A 62 -3.95 8.19 -16.08
CA VAL A 62 -5.21 8.09 -16.84
C VAL A 62 -5.38 6.67 -17.40
N MET A 63 -4.32 6.09 -17.96
CA MET A 63 -4.31 4.72 -18.46
C MET A 63 -4.70 3.73 -17.35
N ALA A 64 -4.11 3.85 -16.17
CA ALA A 64 -4.45 3.00 -15.03
C ALA A 64 -5.93 3.16 -14.60
N ILE A 65 -6.43 4.39 -14.53
CA ILE A 65 -7.84 4.67 -14.19
C ILE A 65 -8.79 4.07 -15.24
N LYS A 66 -8.47 4.22 -16.53
CA LYS A 66 -9.27 3.67 -17.64
C LYS A 66 -9.22 2.16 -17.68
N ALA A 67 -8.10 1.54 -17.34
CA ALA A 67 -7.97 0.09 -17.19
C ALA A 67 -8.87 -0.47 -16.06
N GLY A 68 -9.26 0.36 -15.07
CA GLY A 68 -10.14 -0.05 -13.98
C GLY A 68 -9.59 0.13 -12.57
N TYR A 69 -8.38 0.66 -12.41
CA TYR A 69 -7.86 1.01 -11.09
C TYR A 69 -8.68 2.13 -10.47
N ARG A 70 -9.07 1.93 -9.22
CA ARG A 70 -9.86 2.92 -8.46
C ARG A 70 -9.11 3.46 -7.26
N HIS A 71 -8.04 2.83 -6.82
CA HIS A 71 -7.18 3.25 -5.72
C HIS A 71 -5.88 3.82 -6.29
N LEU A 72 -5.65 5.11 -6.05
CA LEU A 72 -4.50 5.87 -6.52
C LEU A 72 -3.64 6.26 -5.32
N ASP A 73 -2.40 5.78 -5.26
CA ASP A 73 -1.50 5.96 -4.12
C ASP A 73 -0.45 7.03 -4.41
N GLY A 74 -0.71 8.26 -3.95
CA GLY A 74 0.16 9.43 -4.04
C GLY A 74 0.92 9.73 -2.74
N ALA A 75 1.84 10.69 -2.81
CA ALA A 75 2.51 11.29 -1.66
C ALA A 75 3.18 12.62 -2.03
N GLU A 76 3.31 13.52 -1.06
CA GLU A 76 3.98 14.83 -1.23
C GLU A 76 5.42 14.68 -1.78
N VAL A 77 6.18 13.72 -1.21
CA VAL A 77 7.57 13.48 -1.61
C VAL A 77 7.75 12.95 -3.03
N TYR A 78 6.68 12.46 -3.67
CA TYR A 78 6.79 11.97 -5.04
C TYR A 78 6.86 13.12 -6.05
N GLY A 79 6.55 14.35 -5.63
CA GLY A 79 6.64 15.54 -6.45
C GLY A 79 5.64 15.61 -7.63
N ASN A 80 4.61 14.75 -7.63
CA ASN A 80 3.70 14.54 -8.74
C ASN A 80 2.20 14.68 -8.36
N GLU A 81 1.91 15.43 -7.30
CA GLU A 81 0.54 15.68 -6.84
C GLU A 81 -0.30 16.43 -7.88
N GLU A 82 0.30 17.37 -8.63
CA GLU A 82 -0.36 18.12 -9.70
C GLU A 82 -0.74 17.21 -10.87
N GLU A 83 0.15 16.29 -11.25
CA GLU A 83 -0.10 15.29 -12.28
C GLU A 83 -1.20 14.31 -11.87
N LEU A 84 -1.20 13.89 -10.60
CA LEU A 84 -2.27 13.03 -10.07
C LEU A 84 -3.63 13.76 -10.17
N GLY A 85 -3.72 15.01 -9.75
CA GLY A 85 -4.92 15.82 -9.88
C GLY A 85 -5.37 16.01 -11.33
N ALA A 86 -4.43 16.33 -12.22
CA ALA A 86 -4.68 16.46 -13.64
C ALA A 86 -5.19 15.14 -14.27
N ALA A 87 -4.60 14.01 -13.86
CA ALA A 87 -5.02 12.70 -14.34
C ALA A 87 -6.44 12.32 -13.87
N ILE A 88 -6.78 12.60 -12.61
CA ILE A 88 -8.13 12.40 -12.08
C ILE A 88 -9.12 13.17 -12.95
N LYS A 89 -8.89 14.45 -13.18
CA LYS A 89 -9.74 15.30 -14.02
C LYS A 89 -9.80 14.79 -15.48
N LYS A 90 -8.66 14.48 -16.09
CA LYS A 90 -8.54 14.02 -17.49
C LYS A 90 -9.19 12.65 -17.70
N SER A 91 -9.25 11.81 -16.68
CA SER A 91 -9.86 10.47 -16.76
C SER A 91 -11.36 10.49 -17.04
N GLY A 92 -12.05 11.55 -16.60
CA GLY A 92 -13.52 11.68 -16.67
C GLY A 92 -14.26 10.77 -15.69
N VAL A 93 -13.56 10.03 -14.84
CA VAL A 93 -14.17 9.21 -13.77
C VAL A 93 -14.60 10.12 -12.62
N PRO A 94 -15.85 10.06 -12.15
CA PRO A 94 -16.31 10.87 -11.01
C PRO A 94 -15.41 10.67 -9.79
N ARG A 95 -15.08 11.77 -9.07
CA ARG A 95 -14.15 11.76 -7.92
C ARG A 95 -14.56 10.75 -6.84
N GLU A 96 -15.84 10.63 -6.58
CA GLU A 96 -16.40 9.70 -5.59
C GLU A 96 -16.29 8.22 -5.98
N LYS A 97 -15.92 7.92 -7.22
CA LYS A 97 -15.59 6.56 -7.69
C LYS A 97 -14.10 6.23 -7.58
N LEU A 98 -13.30 7.18 -7.17
CA LEU A 98 -11.86 7.00 -6.97
C LEU A 98 -11.54 7.04 -5.47
N TYR A 99 -10.57 6.25 -5.07
CA TYR A 99 -9.97 6.24 -3.74
C TYR A 99 -8.57 6.85 -3.86
N VAL A 100 -8.40 8.04 -3.33
CA VAL A 100 -7.17 8.82 -3.47
C VAL A 100 -6.43 8.85 -2.14
N VAL A 101 -5.18 8.44 -2.16
CA VAL A 101 -4.25 8.48 -1.02
C VAL A 101 -3.26 9.61 -1.20
N ALA A 102 -3.06 10.38 -0.15
CA ALA A 102 -1.97 11.32 -0.01
C ALA A 102 -1.16 11.02 1.25
N LYS A 103 0.10 11.50 1.30
CA LYS A 103 0.98 11.30 2.45
C LYS A 103 1.78 12.57 2.69
N ILE A 104 1.87 13.00 3.97
CA ILE A 104 2.74 14.11 4.35
C ILE A 104 4.21 13.67 4.32
N ALA A 105 5.11 14.51 3.85
CA ALA A 105 6.55 14.21 3.80
C ALA A 105 7.17 13.93 5.17
N GLY A 106 6.59 14.47 6.25
CA GLY A 106 7.04 14.23 7.61
C GLY A 106 8.35 14.94 7.94
N ASN A 107 8.49 16.21 7.55
CA ASN A 107 9.57 17.06 8.03
C ASN A 107 9.22 17.60 9.43
N LYS A 108 10.21 17.65 10.34
CA LYS A 108 10.02 18.05 11.74
C LYS A 108 9.36 19.43 11.91
N LYS A 109 9.65 20.37 11.01
CA LYS A 109 9.14 21.76 11.06
C LYS A 109 7.89 21.98 10.21
N GLN A 110 7.34 20.91 9.60
CA GLN A 110 6.21 21.06 8.71
C GLN A 110 4.91 21.10 9.51
N ASP A 111 4.19 22.23 9.38
CA ASP A 111 2.81 22.31 9.87
C ASP A 111 1.92 21.35 9.08
N THR A 112 1.17 20.53 9.80
CA THR A 112 0.38 19.44 9.23
C THR A 112 -0.80 19.97 8.43
N GLU A 113 -1.50 20.97 8.95
CA GLU A 113 -2.65 21.58 8.31
C GLU A 113 -2.27 22.32 7.02
N GLU A 114 -1.22 23.12 7.08
CA GLU A 114 -0.70 23.83 5.89
C GLU A 114 -0.22 22.85 4.82
N ALA A 115 0.48 21.77 5.22
CA ALA A 115 0.95 20.74 4.28
C ALA A 115 -0.23 20.07 3.60
N PHE A 116 -1.25 19.71 4.36
CA PHE A 116 -2.45 19.08 3.83
C PHE A 116 -3.23 20.00 2.88
N ALA A 117 -3.38 21.28 3.26
CA ALA A 117 -4.01 22.28 2.41
C ALA A 117 -3.25 22.46 1.07
N ARG A 118 -1.90 22.46 1.11
CA ARG A 118 -1.07 22.50 -0.11
C ARG A 118 -1.29 21.26 -0.99
N THR A 119 -1.32 20.07 -0.39
CA THR A 119 -1.61 18.80 -1.09
C THR A 119 -2.95 18.86 -1.81
N LEU A 120 -4.03 19.22 -1.12
CA LEU A 120 -5.36 19.36 -1.74
C LEU A 120 -5.36 20.40 -2.87
N LYS A 121 -4.72 21.54 -2.66
CA LYS A 121 -4.60 22.60 -3.69
C LYS A 121 -3.87 22.10 -4.94
N LYS A 122 -2.73 21.42 -4.78
CA LYS A 122 -1.95 20.86 -5.90
C LYS A 122 -2.75 19.82 -6.68
N MET A 123 -3.46 18.94 -5.99
CA MET A 123 -4.32 17.94 -6.62
C MET A 123 -5.61 18.54 -7.21
N GLY A 124 -5.99 19.77 -6.81
CA GLY A 124 -7.29 20.38 -7.17
C GLY A 124 -8.47 19.58 -6.61
N LEU A 125 -8.34 19.07 -5.38
CA LEU A 125 -9.34 18.25 -4.70
C LEU A 125 -9.81 18.91 -3.41
N ASP A 126 -11.06 18.66 -3.03
CA ASP A 126 -11.64 19.13 -1.76
C ASP A 126 -11.36 18.16 -0.61
N TYR A 127 -11.10 16.88 -0.93
CA TYR A 127 -10.82 15.84 0.06
C TYR A 127 -9.95 14.71 -0.54
N VAL A 128 -9.32 13.95 0.36
CA VAL A 128 -8.73 12.64 0.04
C VAL A 128 -9.45 11.52 0.79
N ASP A 129 -9.39 10.30 0.28
CA ASP A 129 -9.98 9.14 0.94
C ASP A 129 -9.12 8.62 2.07
N LEU A 130 -7.78 8.76 1.95
CA LEU A 130 -6.84 8.37 2.97
C LEU A 130 -5.66 9.34 3.02
N TYR A 131 -5.34 9.82 4.23
CA TYR A 131 -4.16 10.62 4.48
C TYR A 131 -3.21 9.90 5.43
N LEU A 132 -1.93 9.80 5.06
CA LEU A 132 -0.93 9.04 5.82
C LEU A 132 0.21 9.93 6.33
N ILE A 133 0.70 9.65 7.54
CA ILE A 133 2.05 10.02 7.93
C ILE A 133 3.01 9.09 7.17
N HIS A 134 3.84 9.62 6.27
CA HIS A 134 4.66 8.81 5.35
C HIS A 134 5.72 7.97 6.06
N ALA A 135 6.27 8.47 7.17
CA ALA A 135 7.22 7.74 8.02
C ALA A 135 7.34 8.40 9.39
N PRO A 136 7.74 7.68 10.45
CA PRO A 136 7.86 8.22 11.80
C PRO A 136 9.15 9.02 12.04
N PHE A 137 10.08 9.03 11.10
CA PHE A 137 11.49 9.48 11.28
C PHE A 137 11.68 11.00 11.44
N PHE A 138 10.62 11.77 11.46
CA PHE A 138 10.62 13.20 11.79
C PHE A 138 10.64 13.44 13.29
N ALA A 139 10.12 12.51 14.09
CA ALA A 139 9.96 12.64 15.53
C ALA A 139 11.25 12.26 16.26
N ASP A 140 11.69 13.13 17.18
CA ASP A 140 12.80 12.86 18.09
C ASP A 140 12.29 12.44 19.48
N SER A 141 10.97 12.51 19.72
CA SER A 141 10.32 12.05 20.97
C SER A 141 8.94 11.48 20.71
N ASP A 142 8.42 10.75 21.70
CA ASP A 142 7.08 10.18 21.68
C ASP A 142 6.00 11.27 21.59
N GLU A 143 6.19 12.41 22.27
CA GLU A 143 5.27 13.53 22.26
C GLU A 143 5.15 14.15 20.87
N GLU A 144 6.26 14.26 20.12
CA GLU A 144 6.22 14.77 18.75
C GLU A 144 5.43 13.83 17.83
N LEU A 145 5.55 12.52 18.04
CA LEU A 145 4.79 11.52 17.28
C LEU A 145 3.30 11.57 17.62
N GLN A 146 2.96 11.69 18.91
CA GLN A 146 1.60 11.82 19.41
C GLN A 146 0.95 13.12 18.94
N GLN A 147 1.68 14.25 18.98
CA GLN A 147 1.18 15.54 18.48
C GLN A 147 0.88 15.48 16.98
N LYS A 148 1.76 14.89 16.18
CA LYS A 148 1.52 14.72 14.74
C LYS A 148 0.27 13.88 14.49
N TRP A 149 0.03 12.86 15.32
CA TRP A 149 -1.18 12.06 15.20
C TRP A 149 -2.44 12.85 15.58
N ALA A 150 -2.38 13.67 16.63
CA ALA A 150 -3.49 14.55 17.01
C ALA A 150 -3.84 15.55 15.88
N ASP A 151 -2.85 16.07 15.15
CA ASP A 151 -3.08 16.93 13.98
C ASP A 151 -3.84 16.14 12.87
N PHE A 152 -3.51 14.87 12.67
CA PHE A 152 -4.20 13.99 11.72
C PHE A 152 -5.64 13.72 12.13
N GLU A 153 -5.90 13.52 13.42
CA GLU A 153 -7.24 13.39 13.97
C GLU A 153 -8.08 14.63 13.66
N ALA A 154 -7.54 15.84 13.86
CA ALA A 154 -8.22 17.09 13.53
C ALA A 154 -8.54 17.21 12.03
N ILE A 155 -7.63 16.78 11.15
CA ILE A 155 -7.87 16.72 9.69
C ILE A 155 -9.02 15.76 9.38
N LYS A 156 -9.07 14.58 10.00
CA LYS A 156 -10.18 13.63 9.81
C LYS A 156 -11.51 14.22 10.31
N GLU A 157 -11.51 14.85 11.47
CA GLU A 157 -12.69 15.50 12.04
C GLU A 157 -13.22 16.64 11.14
N SER A 158 -12.34 17.33 10.41
CA SER A 158 -12.73 18.33 9.39
C SER A 158 -13.44 17.76 8.18
N GLY A 159 -13.45 16.43 8.00
CA GLY A 159 -14.05 15.72 6.87
C GLY A 159 -13.24 15.77 5.56
N ARG A 160 -12.09 16.45 5.53
CA ARG A 160 -11.25 16.55 4.33
C ARG A 160 -10.36 15.33 4.09
N ALA A 161 -10.12 14.48 5.09
CA ALA A 161 -9.60 13.13 4.94
C ALA A 161 -10.62 12.14 5.50
N ARG A 162 -11.11 11.21 4.68
CA ARG A 162 -12.12 10.23 5.11
C ARG A 162 -11.55 9.21 6.09
N SER A 163 -10.31 8.79 5.86
CA SER A 163 -9.53 7.92 6.72
C SER A 163 -8.15 8.50 6.96
N ILE A 164 -7.57 8.19 8.11
CA ILE A 164 -6.20 8.55 8.46
C ILE A 164 -5.41 7.31 8.86
N GLY A 165 -4.12 7.33 8.56
CA GLY A 165 -3.24 6.21 8.86
C GLY A 165 -1.77 6.61 8.84
N VAL A 166 -0.94 5.60 8.83
CA VAL A 166 0.52 5.77 8.88
C VAL A 166 1.20 4.93 7.79
N SER A 167 2.48 5.18 7.58
CA SER A 167 3.33 4.40 6.70
C SER A 167 4.72 4.23 7.34
N ASN A 168 5.32 3.07 7.16
CA ASN A 168 6.66 2.73 7.68
C ASN A 168 6.78 2.77 9.22
N PHE A 169 5.68 2.56 9.93
CA PHE A 169 5.67 2.49 11.38
C PHE A 169 5.95 1.07 11.86
N LEU A 170 6.89 0.94 12.81
CA LEU A 170 7.12 -0.27 13.58
C LEU A 170 6.09 -0.37 14.72
N GLN A 171 6.04 -1.52 15.38
CA GLN A 171 5.18 -1.75 16.53
C GLN A 171 5.39 -0.68 17.62
N SER A 172 6.63 -0.36 17.98
CA SER A 172 6.94 0.66 18.98
C SER A 172 6.35 2.03 18.64
N HIS A 173 6.41 2.47 17.38
CA HIS A 173 5.81 3.73 16.96
C HIS A 173 4.29 3.72 17.05
N LEU A 174 3.67 2.58 16.73
CA LEU A 174 2.22 2.41 16.83
C LEU A 174 1.76 2.38 18.29
N GLU A 175 2.50 1.72 19.18
CA GLU A 175 2.24 1.70 20.62
C GLU A 175 2.25 3.11 21.18
N VAL A 176 3.24 3.94 20.82
CA VAL A 176 3.31 5.36 21.22
C VAL A 176 2.06 6.12 20.80
N ILE A 177 1.67 6.02 19.54
CA ILE A 177 0.45 6.71 19.04
C ILE A 177 -0.79 6.22 19.80
N LEU A 178 -0.94 4.90 19.96
CA LEU A 178 -2.14 4.30 20.54
C LEU A 178 -2.35 4.65 22.01
N THR A 179 -1.33 5.16 22.72
CA THR A 179 -1.50 5.64 24.12
C THR A 179 -2.37 6.89 24.22
N THR A 180 -2.41 7.73 23.18
CA THR A 180 -3.13 9.02 23.20
C THR A 180 -4.19 9.14 22.11
N ALA A 181 -4.17 8.25 21.12
CA ALA A 181 -5.07 8.29 19.97
C ALA A 181 -6.55 8.14 20.39
N LYS A 182 -7.38 9.09 19.98
CA LYS A 182 -8.85 9.01 20.02
C LYS A 182 -9.39 8.22 18.86
N ILE A 183 -8.72 8.33 17.71
CA ILE A 183 -9.02 7.64 16.48
C ILE A 183 -7.78 6.79 16.13
N PRO A 184 -7.84 5.45 16.22
CA PRO A 184 -6.69 4.62 15.87
C PRO A 184 -6.37 4.71 14.39
N PRO A 185 -5.09 4.51 13.97
CA PRO A 185 -4.74 4.43 12.56
C PRO A 185 -5.60 3.39 11.82
N ALA A 186 -6.18 3.79 10.69
CA ALA A 186 -6.98 2.89 9.89
C ALA A 186 -6.11 1.85 9.15
N ILE A 187 -4.89 2.24 8.80
CA ILE A 187 -3.96 1.42 8.02
C ILE A 187 -2.51 1.84 8.29
N ASN A 188 -1.59 0.87 8.16
CA ASN A 188 -0.14 1.11 8.08
C ASN A 188 0.36 0.59 6.72
N GLN A 189 0.93 1.47 5.89
CA GLN A 189 1.52 1.10 4.61
C GLN A 189 3.01 0.84 4.77
N ILE A 190 3.45 -0.40 4.53
CA ILE A 190 4.82 -0.86 4.75
C ILE A 190 5.41 -1.55 3.52
N GLU A 191 6.73 -1.55 3.38
CA GLU A 191 7.41 -2.44 2.45
C GLU A 191 7.13 -3.88 2.87
N PHE A 192 6.45 -4.64 2.01
CA PHE A 192 6.09 -6.02 2.35
C PHE A 192 6.17 -6.94 1.14
N HIS A 193 6.97 -7.98 1.26
CA HIS A 193 7.19 -9.02 0.26
C HIS A 193 7.83 -10.23 0.96
N PRO A 194 7.98 -11.40 0.30
CA PRO A 194 8.51 -12.60 0.96
C PRO A 194 9.84 -12.43 1.69
N HIS A 195 10.72 -11.51 1.23
CA HIS A 195 12.01 -11.24 1.88
C HIS A 195 11.96 -10.15 2.96
N LEU A 196 10.77 -9.60 3.27
CA LEU A 196 10.56 -8.61 4.32
C LEU A 196 9.13 -8.74 4.87
N GLN A 197 8.94 -9.62 5.85
CA GLN A 197 7.63 -9.98 6.39
C GLN A 197 7.34 -9.36 7.76
N HIS A 198 8.31 -8.66 8.36
CA HIS A 198 8.18 -7.88 9.61
C HIS A 198 7.79 -8.68 10.89
N GLY A 199 8.01 -10.01 10.92
CA GLY A 199 7.77 -10.82 12.12
C GLY A 199 6.38 -10.62 12.73
N ASP A 200 6.33 -10.24 14.01
CA ASP A 200 5.09 -10.11 14.78
C ASP A 200 4.26 -8.84 14.46
N LEU A 201 4.81 -7.93 13.65
CA LEU A 201 4.14 -6.66 13.32
C LEU A 201 2.76 -6.88 12.67
N LEU A 202 2.61 -7.90 11.81
CA LEU A 202 1.31 -8.21 11.20
C LEU A 202 0.30 -8.72 12.23
N GLU A 203 0.74 -9.49 13.23
CA GLU A 203 -0.12 -9.94 14.33
C GLU A 203 -0.54 -8.76 15.20
N PHE A 204 0.39 -7.86 15.51
CA PHE A 204 0.09 -6.62 16.22
C PHE A 204 -0.98 -5.79 15.51
N HIS A 205 -0.86 -5.62 14.18
CA HIS A 205 -1.87 -4.93 13.40
C HIS A 205 -3.25 -5.59 13.50
N ARG A 206 -3.32 -6.92 13.39
CA ARG A 206 -4.59 -7.66 13.52
C ARG A 206 -5.22 -7.47 14.90
N LYS A 207 -4.43 -7.57 15.97
CA LYS A 207 -4.91 -7.37 17.36
C LYS A 207 -5.48 -5.98 17.58
N ASN A 208 -4.92 -4.97 16.95
CA ASN A 208 -5.35 -3.59 17.07
C ASN A 208 -6.33 -3.14 15.96
N ASN A 209 -6.78 -4.09 15.12
CA ASN A 209 -7.68 -3.81 13.99
C ASN A 209 -7.16 -2.72 13.04
N ILE A 210 -5.85 -2.67 12.83
CA ILE A 210 -5.18 -1.78 11.87
C ILE A 210 -4.95 -2.57 10.57
N ALA A 211 -5.44 -2.06 9.45
CA ALA A 211 -5.18 -2.68 8.16
C ALA A 211 -3.71 -2.51 7.75
N VAL A 212 -3.25 -3.33 6.82
CA VAL A 212 -1.89 -3.23 6.26
C VAL A 212 -1.96 -3.06 4.76
N ALA A 213 -1.18 -2.11 4.23
CA ALA A 213 -0.92 -1.99 2.79
C ALA A 213 0.54 -2.37 2.50
N ALA A 214 0.72 -3.23 1.50
CA ALA A 214 2.01 -3.70 1.03
C ALA A 214 2.49 -2.87 -0.16
N TYR A 215 3.56 -2.10 -0.02
CA TYR A 215 4.27 -1.54 -1.18
C TYR A 215 5.50 -2.39 -1.52
N ALA A 216 6.01 -2.26 -2.76
CA ALA A 216 7.09 -3.09 -3.32
C ALA A 216 6.86 -4.62 -3.23
N PRO A 217 5.64 -5.12 -3.45
CA PRO A 217 5.31 -6.54 -3.29
C PRO A 217 6.07 -7.46 -4.26
N LEU A 218 6.58 -6.91 -5.35
CA LEU A 218 7.26 -7.64 -6.43
C LEU A 218 8.80 -7.63 -6.30
N THR A 219 9.35 -7.17 -5.17
CA THR A 219 10.79 -7.16 -4.92
C THR A 219 11.50 -8.47 -5.27
N PRO A 220 10.96 -9.67 -5.04
CA PRO A 220 11.61 -10.93 -5.42
C PRO A 220 11.95 -11.06 -6.92
N ILE A 221 11.21 -10.39 -7.81
CA ILE A 221 11.46 -10.44 -9.27
C ILE A 221 11.95 -9.12 -9.85
N THR A 222 11.95 -8.04 -9.08
CA THR A 222 12.42 -6.72 -9.53
C THR A 222 13.79 -6.34 -8.94
N SER A 223 14.32 -7.13 -8.02
CA SER A 223 15.68 -7.02 -7.48
C SER A 223 16.57 -8.13 -8.01
N ASP A 224 17.88 -7.96 -7.91
CA ASP A 224 18.87 -8.97 -8.33
C ASP A 224 19.08 -10.10 -7.29
N VAL A 225 18.20 -10.21 -6.31
CA VAL A 225 18.31 -11.21 -5.25
C VAL A 225 17.89 -12.58 -5.76
N GLU A 226 18.84 -13.48 -5.85
CA GLU A 226 18.55 -14.90 -6.06
C GLU A 226 17.95 -15.52 -4.80
N SER A 227 16.80 -16.17 -4.93
CA SER A 227 16.16 -16.85 -3.81
C SER A 227 15.22 -17.96 -4.29
N PRO A 228 14.91 -18.94 -3.41
CA PRO A 228 13.92 -19.98 -3.72
C PRO A 228 12.54 -19.45 -4.08
N VAL A 229 12.20 -18.24 -3.65
CA VAL A 229 10.91 -17.60 -3.97
C VAL A 229 10.69 -17.48 -5.47
N ARG A 230 11.73 -17.13 -6.25
CA ARG A 230 11.61 -17.03 -7.72
C ARG A 230 11.22 -18.37 -8.36
N THR A 231 11.84 -19.46 -7.92
CA THR A 231 11.52 -20.81 -8.40
C THR A 231 10.09 -21.18 -8.05
N ILE A 232 9.65 -20.91 -6.82
CA ILE A 232 8.28 -21.19 -6.38
C ILE A 232 7.28 -20.35 -7.21
N TRP A 233 7.53 -19.06 -7.39
CA TRP A 233 6.65 -18.19 -8.21
C TRP A 233 6.59 -18.67 -9.67
N SER A 234 7.71 -19.09 -10.26
CA SER A 234 7.74 -19.64 -11.61
C SER A 234 6.92 -20.92 -11.74
N ASN A 235 7.00 -21.82 -10.75
CA ASN A 235 6.21 -23.04 -10.73
C ASN A 235 4.70 -22.76 -10.57
N LEU A 236 4.33 -21.84 -9.67
CA LEU A 236 2.95 -21.43 -9.46
C LEU A 236 2.39 -20.66 -10.67
N SER A 237 3.21 -19.83 -11.31
CA SER A 237 2.87 -19.16 -12.57
C SER A 237 2.44 -20.18 -13.65
N LYS A 238 3.21 -21.24 -13.82
CA LYS A 238 2.87 -22.35 -14.74
C LYS A 238 1.60 -23.11 -14.31
N LYS A 239 1.48 -23.39 -13.00
CA LYS A 239 0.32 -24.11 -12.43
C LYS A 239 -0.99 -23.35 -12.68
N TYR A 240 -0.99 -22.03 -12.47
CA TYR A 240 -2.18 -21.18 -12.58
C TYR A 240 -2.36 -20.55 -13.97
N GLY A 241 -1.38 -20.66 -14.87
CA GLY A 241 -1.43 -20.04 -16.20
C GLY A 241 -1.38 -18.52 -16.16
N VAL A 242 -0.65 -17.94 -15.20
CA VAL A 242 -0.54 -16.47 -14.99
C VAL A 242 0.92 -16.05 -14.86
N SER A 243 1.21 -14.75 -14.89
CA SER A 243 2.58 -14.25 -14.68
C SER A 243 3.04 -14.39 -13.22
N GLU A 244 4.35 -14.46 -13.00
CA GLU A 244 4.95 -14.46 -11.67
C GLU A 244 4.56 -13.20 -10.87
N SER A 245 4.40 -12.04 -11.56
CA SER A 245 3.92 -10.83 -10.92
C SER A 245 2.52 -10.99 -10.33
N VAL A 246 1.63 -11.72 -11.02
CA VAL A 246 0.28 -12.03 -10.51
C VAL A 246 0.38 -12.92 -9.26
N ILE A 247 1.28 -13.90 -9.24
CA ILE A 247 1.52 -14.74 -8.05
C ILE A 247 1.97 -13.88 -6.85
N GLY A 248 2.95 -12.99 -7.07
CA GLY A 248 3.45 -12.11 -6.00
C GLY A 248 2.40 -11.15 -5.45
N LEU A 249 1.61 -10.51 -6.31
CA LEU A 249 0.51 -9.65 -5.90
C LEU A 249 -0.58 -10.47 -5.18
N ARG A 250 -0.89 -11.66 -5.68
CA ARG A 250 -1.88 -12.54 -5.07
C ARG A 250 -1.45 -13.02 -3.69
N TRP A 251 -0.15 -13.29 -3.48
CA TRP A 251 0.40 -13.66 -2.18
C TRP A 251 0.15 -12.58 -1.10
N CYS A 252 0.24 -11.30 -1.46
CA CYS A 252 -0.13 -10.22 -0.55
C CYS A 252 -1.65 -10.16 -0.30
N LEU A 253 -2.46 -10.21 -1.38
CA LEU A 253 -3.91 -10.14 -1.30
C LEU A 253 -4.51 -11.30 -0.48
N ASP A 254 -3.96 -12.52 -0.62
CA ASP A 254 -4.45 -13.69 0.11
C ASP A 254 -4.14 -13.66 1.61
N GLN A 255 -3.22 -12.80 2.03
CA GLN A 255 -2.96 -12.50 3.44
C GLN A 255 -3.83 -11.36 3.98
N GLY A 256 -4.74 -10.81 3.16
CA GLY A 256 -5.63 -9.70 3.53
C GLY A 256 -4.97 -8.33 3.46
N LEU A 257 -3.86 -8.20 2.73
CA LEU A 257 -3.13 -6.94 2.59
C LEU A 257 -3.60 -6.15 1.38
N VAL A 258 -3.83 -4.86 1.55
CA VAL A 258 -3.96 -3.93 0.43
C VAL A 258 -2.64 -3.92 -0.32
N THR A 259 -2.65 -4.01 -1.64
CA THR A 259 -1.44 -4.22 -2.43
C THR A 259 -1.23 -3.08 -3.40
N VAL A 260 -0.10 -2.39 -3.26
CA VAL A 260 0.27 -1.25 -4.12
C VAL A 260 1.23 -1.74 -5.21
N THR A 261 0.85 -1.56 -6.46
CA THR A 261 1.68 -1.89 -7.62
C THR A 261 1.70 -0.73 -8.62
N THR A 262 2.62 -0.78 -9.56
CA THR A 262 2.72 0.23 -10.63
C THR A 262 3.18 -0.40 -11.94
N SER A 263 2.81 0.22 -13.05
CA SER A 263 3.36 -0.07 -14.38
C SER A 263 3.07 1.08 -15.33
N SER A 264 3.96 1.32 -16.26
CA SER A 264 3.73 2.17 -17.45
C SER A 264 3.19 1.39 -18.65
N LYS A 265 2.89 0.10 -18.48
CA LYS A 265 2.39 -0.78 -19.56
C LYS A 265 0.94 -1.17 -19.25
N GLU A 266 0.02 -0.74 -20.13
CA GLU A 266 -1.42 -1.03 -20.02
C GLU A 266 -1.72 -2.53 -19.96
N GLU A 267 -1.06 -3.32 -20.82
CA GLU A 267 -1.21 -4.78 -20.86
C GLU A 267 -0.95 -5.43 -19.50
N ARG A 268 0.07 -4.95 -18.77
CA ARG A 268 0.41 -5.47 -17.45
C ARG A 268 -0.66 -5.10 -16.40
N LEU A 269 -1.12 -3.84 -16.42
CA LEU A 269 -2.17 -3.37 -15.50
C LEU A 269 -3.49 -4.11 -15.74
N THR A 270 -3.88 -4.27 -17.00
CA THR A 270 -5.07 -5.03 -17.40
C THR A 270 -4.94 -6.51 -17.02
N SER A 271 -3.75 -7.09 -17.23
CA SER A 271 -3.47 -8.48 -16.80
C SER A 271 -3.67 -8.68 -15.31
N TYR A 272 -3.23 -7.73 -14.46
CA TYR A 272 -3.46 -7.83 -13.01
C TYR A 272 -4.95 -7.81 -12.65
N LEU A 273 -5.72 -6.90 -13.24
CA LEU A 273 -7.16 -6.80 -12.98
C LEU A 273 -7.93 -8.05 -13.42
N ASN A 274 -7.51 -8.69 -14.51
CA ASN A 274 -8.16 -9.89 -15.03
C ASN A 274 -7.76 -11.17 -14.29
N HIS A 275 -6.48 -11.31 -13.92
CA HIS A 275 -5.98 -12.57 -13.38
C HIS A 275 -5.99 -12.65 -11.86
N LEU A 276 -5.85 -11.51 -11.15
CA LEU A 276 -5.91 -11.54 -9.68
C LEU A 276 -7.25 -12.07 -9.14
N PRO A 277 -8.43 -11.71 -9.69
CA PRO A 277 -9.67 -12.33 -9.27
C PRO A 277 -9.80 -13.79 -9.71
N ALA A 278 -9.10 -14.18 -10.78
CA ALA A 278 -9.22 -15.50 -11.40
C ALA A 278 -8.55 -16.62 -10.61
N ILE A 279 -7.59 -16.29 -9.75
CA ILE A 279 -6.85 -17.27 -8.96
C ILE A 279 -6.88 -16.92 -7.47
N LYS A 280 -6.60 -17.91 -6.64
CA LYS A 280 -6.35 -17.77 -5.22
C LYS A 280 -5.29 -18.81 -4.82
N LEU A 281 -4.29 -18.40 -4.07
CA LEU A 281 -3.29 -19.32 -3.55
C LEU A 281 -3.89 -20.14 -2.41
N THR A 282 -3.50 -21.41 -2.32
CA THR A 282 -3.85 -22.23 -1.16
C THR A 282 -3.06 -21.77 0.07
N PRO A 283 -3.53 -22.03 1.32
CA PRO A 283 -2.78 -21.71 2.53
C PRO A 283 -1.37 -22.29 2.53
N ARG A 284 -1.22 -23.50 1.97
CA ARG A 284 0.07 -24.16 1.83
C ARG A 284 1.02 -23.38 0.93
N GLU A 285 0.56 -22.91 -0.24
CA GLU A 285 1.37 -22.12 -1.17
C GLU A 285 1.76 -20.76 -0.57
N VAL A 286 0.83 -20.09 0.14
CA VAL A 286 1.12 -18.87 0.88
C VAL A 286 2.23 -19.11 1.90
N SER A 287 2.14 -20.23 2.65
CA SER A 287 3.12 -20.61 3.66
C SER A 287 4.47 -20.99 3.04
N GLU A 288 4.49 -21.76 1.95
CA GLU A 288 5.72 -22.16 1.23
C GLU A 288 6.48 -20.92 0.72
N ILE A 289 5.77 -19.94 0.15
CA ILE A 289 6.38 -18.67 -0.29
C ILE A 289 6.96 -17.91 0.91
N ALA A 290 6.20 -17.82 2.01
CA ALA A 290 6.63 -17.14 3.23
C ALA A 290 7.90 -17.77 3.82
N GLU A 291 7.93 -19.09 3.95
CA GLU A 291 9.11 -19.81 4.48
C GLU A 291 10.33 -19.64 3.57
N ALA A 292 10.15 -19.79 2.26
CA ALA A 292 11.23 -19.58 1.29
C ALA A 292 11.79 -18.15 1.35
N GLY A 293 10.91 -17.18 1.61
CA GLY A 293 11.28 -15.78 1.74
C GLY A 293 12.22 -15.49 2.92
N LYS A 294 12.13 -16.25 4.01
CA LYS A 294 12.99 -16.09 5.20
C LYS A 294 14.47 -16.39 4.93
N SER A 295 14.77 -17.08 3.83
CA SER A 295 16.17 -17.38 3.44
C SER A 295 17.01 -16.14 3.11
N LYS A 296 16.40 -15.02 2.85
CA LYS A 296 17.04 -13.73 2.54
C LYS A 296 16.27 -12.59 3.22
N HIS A 297 17.02 -11.60 3.67
CA HIS A 297 16.44 -10.33 4.12
C HIS A 297 16.76 -9.26 3.09
N VAL A 298 15.72 -8.64 2.52
CA VAL A 298 15.88 -7.58 1.52
C VAL A 298 14.99 -6.40 1.91
N ARG A 299 15.61 -5.25 2.12
CA ARG A 299 14.90 -3.98 2.31
C ARG A 299 15.29 -3.05 1.17
N GLY A 300 14.33 -2.59 0.38
CA GLY A 300 14.54 -1.67 -0.74
C GLY A 300 14.53 -0.21 -0.30
N PHE A 301 13.66 0.14 0.64
CA PHE A 301 13.37 1.51 1.03
C PHE A 301 13.73 1.77 2.49
N TRP A 302 14.06 3.03 2.82
CA TRP A 302 14.38 3.48 4.19
C TRP A 302 15.55 2.74 4.85
N LYS A 303 16.48 2.20 4.07
CA LYS A 303 17.62 1.37 4.53
C LYS A 303 18.42 2.01 5.66
N ASN A 304 18.60 3.35 5.60
CA ASN A 304 19.41 4.11 6.57
C ASN A 304 18.61 4.54 7.82
N LYS A 305 17.32 4.24 7.87
CA LYS A 305 16.41 4.65 8.94
C LYS A 305 16.02 3.52 9.89
N PHE A 306 16.14 2.28 9.42
CA PHE A 306 15.86 1.12 10.25
C PHE A 306 17.14 0.55 10.83
N GLU A 307 17.17 0.32 12.14
CA GLU A 307 18.28 -0.28 12.86
C GLU A 307 18.62 -1.67 12.31
N PRO A 308 19.90 -2.13 12.40
CA PRO A 308 20.29 -3.46 11.96
C PRO A 308 19.47 -4.59 12.59
N GLU A 309 19.07 -4.45 13.84
CA GLU A 309 18.27 -5.43 14.60
C GLU A 309 16.86 -5.60 14.05
N THR A 310 16.29 -4.55 13.43
CA THR A 310 14.98 -4.64 12.76
C THR A 310 15.09 -5.23 11.36
N ARG A 311 16.30 -5.47 10.84
CA ARG A 311 16.55 -6.11 9.55
C ARG A 311 16.37 -7.63 9.60
N ALA A 312 16.47 -8.22 10.79
CA ALA A 312 16.41 -9.67 11.02
C ALA A 312 15.04 -10.21 11.45
N LYS A 313 14.06 -9.34 11.65
CA LYS A 313 12.71 -9.73 12.09
C LYS A 313 11.65 -9.62 11.01
#